data_94685c6df10d30030a581873caba5d86
#
_entry.id   94685c6df10d30030a581873caba5d86
#
_cell.length_a   1.000
_cell.length_b   1.000
_cell.length_c   1.000
_cell.angle_alpha   90.00
_cell.angle_beta   90.00
_cell.angle_gamma   90.00
#
_symmetry.space_group_name_H-M   'P 1'
#
loop_
_entity.id
_entity.type
_entity.pdbx_description
1 polymer ?
#
loop_
_entity_poly.entity_id
_entity_poly.type
_entity_poly.pdbx_seq_one_letter_code
_entity_poly.pdbx_strand_id
1 'polypeptide(L)'
;MIFPNFIKKNDVIGVTAPSDGNRKEVDFKRLILAEEALQKRGYKVRLTENVKTSENGRSSSAPERGRQLLSLIEDPEVTAITLAKGGDFLMEMLPETDFEKIRQNPKWLQGFSDSTGLLFTVTTCCDIATIYGNHFNEFAMEPWHMTQQYNMDLLEGNFPVQKSFDFYEDDFYDKITGKEPYQKDKEVCWQGTEQDLEITGRMLGGCLDVLLNLVGTRFDNVRAFNQRYGKDGILWFLESFDLNSECLIRGLWQLKEAGWFDSAVGFVFGRPCMYDSAYGFSYQEAVMSVLKQLHLPVIFNADVGH
;
A
#
# COMPACT_ATOMS: atom_id res chain seq x y z
N MET A 1 -6.11 14.57 11.05
CA MET A 1 -5.75 13.16 10.79
C MET A 1 -5.34 12.52 12.11
N ILE A 2 -5.86 11.34 12.38
CA ILE A 2 -5.54 10.55 13.56
C ILE A 2 -4.30 9.70 13.26
N PHE A 3 -3.30 9.81 14.10
CA PHE A 3 -2.16 8.88 14.12
C PHE A 3 -2.43 7.86 15.23
N PRO A 4 -2.61 6.55 14.89
CA PRO A 4 -2.82 5.53 15.90
C PRO A 4 -1.66 5.41 16.89
N ASN A 5 -1.86 4.73 18.01
CA ASN A 5 -0.79 4.49 18.97
C ASN A 5 0.32 3.64 18.34
N PHE A 6 1.56 4.03 18.59
CA PHE A 6 2.73 3.27 18.15
C PHE A 6 2.91 1.99 18.97
N ILE A 7 3.40 0.93 18.32
CA ILE A 7 3.61 -0.37 18.96
C ILE A 7 4.82 -0.34 19.92
N LYS A 8 4.74 -1.18 20.94
CA LYS A 8 5.81 -1.40 21.92
C LYS A 8 6.10 -2.88 22.05
N LYS A 9 7.25 -3.24 22.60
CA LYS A 9 7.55 -4.65 22.88
C LYS A 9 6.45 -5.29 23.72
N ASN A 10 6.09 -6.52 23.40
CA ASN A 10 4.98 -7.31 23.90
C ASN A 10 3.58 -6.94 23.36
N ASP A 11 3.44 -5.89 22.56
CA ASP A 11 2.18 -5.60 21.88
C ASP A 11 1.84 -6.69 20.85
N VAL A 12 0.55 -6.77 20.52
CA VAL A 12 0.02 -7.71 19.54
C VAL A 12 -0.12 -7.04 18.18
N ILE A 13 0.52 -7.62 17.18
CA ILE A 13 0.30 -7.30 15.77
C ILE A 13 -0.73 -8.28 15.22
N GLY A 14 -1.89 -7.75 14.82
CA GLY A 14 -2.93 -8.52 14.14
C GLY A 14 -2.56 -8.75 12.67
N VAL A 15 -2.97 -9.90 12.14
CA VAL A 15 -2.78 -10.24 10.71
C VAL A 15 -4.08 -10.77 10.16
N THR A 16 -4.55 -10.18 9.08
CA THR A 16 -5.73 -10.63 8.35
C THR A 16 -5.51 -10.56 6.84
N ALA A 17 -6.34 -11.25 6.07
CA ALA A 17 -6.26 -11.31 4.62
C ALA A 17 -7.55 -10.73 3.99
N PRO A 18 -7.65 -9.40 3.82
CA PRO A 18 -8.85 -8.77 3.29
C PRO A 18 -9.05 -8.99 1.78
N SER A 19 -8.01 -9.38 1.06
CA SER A 19 -8.02 -9.76 -0.35
C SER A 19 -7.86 -11.28 -0.50
N ASP A 20 -6.72 -11.77 -0.96
CA ASP A 20 -6.39 -13.18 -1.03
C ASP A 20 -5.64 -13.65 0.22
N GLY A 21 -5.70 -14.93 0.54
CA GLY A 21 -4.94 -15.55 1.62
C GLY A 21 -3.80 -16.44 1.12
N ASN A 22 -3.15 -17.17 2.02
CA ASN A 22 -2.07 -18.06 1.66
C ASN A 22 -2.61 -19.30 0.96
N ARG A 23 -1.96 -19.69 -0.17
CA ARG A 23 -2.39 -20.80 -1.02
C ARG A 23 -1.26 -21.78 -1.30
N LYS A 24 -0.09 -21.27 -1.65
CA LYS A 24 1.07 -22.07 -2.00
C LYS A 24 1.80 -22.53 -0.73
N GLU A 25 2.51 -23.66 -0.80
CA GLU A 25 3.33 -24.13 0.31
C GLU A 25 4.32 -23.08 0.81
N VAL A 26 4.94 -22.34 -0.12
CA VAL A 26 5.87 -21.26 0.23
C VAL A 26 5.18 -20.09 0.94
N ASP A 27 3.92 -19.79 0.64
CA ASP A 27 3.16 -18.75 1.34
C ASP A 27 3.00 -19.11 2.82
N PHE A 28 2.69 -20.38 3.13
CA PHE A 28 2.59 -20.87 4.50
C PHE A 28 3.95 -20.88 5.22
N LYS A 29 5.02 -21.24 4.51
CA LYS A 29 6.39 -21.13 5.06
C LYS A 29 6.69 -19.67 5.43
N ARG A 30 6.42 -18.73 4.54
CA ARG A 30 6.63 -17.30 4.78
C ARG A 30 5.77 -16.78 5.94
N LEU A 31 4.53 -17.20 6.04
CA LEU A 31 3.66 -16.84 7.16
C LEU A 31 4.28 -17.23 8.52
N ILE A 32 4.75 -18.47 8.64
CA ILE A 32 5.38 -18.98 9.87
C ILE A 32 6.68 -18.23 10.17
N LEU A 33 7.54 -18.05 9.16
CA LEU A 33 8.81 -17.38 9.32
C LEU A 33 8.66 -15.90 9.69
N ALA A 34 7.66 -15.22 9.14
CA ALA A 34 7.33 -13.85 9.49
C ALA A 34 6.85 -13.73 10.95
N GLU A 35 6.00 -14.66 11.39
CA GLU A 35 5.57 -14.75 12.79
C GLU A 35 6.77 -14.94 13.72
N GLU A 36 7.64 -15.91 13.44
CA GLU A 36 8.86 -16.14 14.21
C GLU A 36 9.79 -14.92 14.23
N ALA A 37 9.94 -14.23 13.09
CA ALA A 37 10.79 -13.05 12.98
C ALA A 37 10.30 -11.90 13.85
N LEU A 38 8.98 -11.67 13.93
CA LEU A 38 8.39 -10.65 14.80
C LEU A 38 8.41 -11.08 16.28
N GLN A 39 8.16 -12.36 16.57
CA GLN A 39 8.28 -12.89 17.95
C GLN A 39 9.71 -12.76 18.48
N LYS A 40 10.73 -13.05 17.69
CA LYS A 40 12.14 -12.83 18.05
C LYS A 40 12.47 -11.37 18.35
N ARG A 41 11.71 -10.45 17.75
CA ARG A 41 11.81 -9.00 18.02
C ARG A 41 10.98 -8.52 19.20
N GLY A 42 10.28 -9.44 19.86
CA GLY A 42 9.52 -9.18 21.09
C GLY A 42 8.08 -8.73 20.86
N TYR A 43 7.49 -9.03 19.71
CA TYR A 43 6.08 -8.80 19.42
C TYR A 43 5.28 -10.11 19.51
N LYS A 44 3.99 -9.99 19.82
CA LYS A 44 3.04 -11.09 19.69
C LYS A 44 2.33 -10.96 18.34
N VAL A 45 1.92 -12.08 17.78
CA VAL A 45 1.18 -12.10 16.51
C VAL A 45 -0.17 -12.79 16.72
N ARG A 46 -1.23 -12.22 16.14
CA ARG A 46 -2.59 -12.79 16.15
C ARG A 46 -3.11 -12.89 14.72
N LEU A 47 -3.22 -14.11 14.23
CA LEU A 47 -3.72 -14.40 12.89
C LEU A 47 -5.23 -14.60 12.90
N THR A 48 -5.95 -14.06 11.92
CA THR A 48 -7.31 -14.46 11.60
C THR A 48 -7.31 -15.73 10.75
N GLU A 49 -8.44 -16.46 10.72
CA GLU A 49 -8.53 -17.75 10.02
C GLU A 49 -8.33 -17.61 8.50
N ASN A 50 -8.87 -16.55 7.91
CA ASN A 50 -8.80 -16.30 6.47
C ASN A 50 -7.37 -16.07 5.94
N VAL A 51 -6.39 -15.84 6.79
CA VAL A 51 -4.98 -15.77 6.38
C VAL A 51 -4.51 -17.08 5.74
N LYS A 52 -5.13 -18.21 6.13
CA LYS A 52 -4.74 -19.57 5.72
C LYS A 52 -5.60 -20.16 4.60
N THR A 53 -6.53 -19.40 4.07
CA THR A 53 -7.48 -19.88 3.05
C THR A 53 -7.43 -19.02 1.79
N SER A 54 -7.59 -19.64 0.63
CA SER A 54 -7.68 -18.97 -0.67
C SER A 54 -8.53 -19.82 -1.62
N GLU A 55 -9.59 -19.22 -2.11
CA GLU A 55 -10.45 -19.80 -3.14
C GLU A 55 -10.81 -18.74 -4.18
N ASN A 56 -10.50 -19.00 -5.44
CA ASN A 56 -10.78 -18.10 -6.56
C ASN A 56 -10.22 -16.66 -6.31
N GLY A 57 -9.00 -16.55 -5.75
CA GLY A 57 -8.34 -15.27 -5.45
C GLY A 57 -8.92 -14.52 -4.25
N ARG A 58 -9.66 -15.20 -3.37
CA ARG A 58 -10.28 -14.63 -2.17
C ARG A 58 -9.94 -15.47 -0.96
N SER A 59 -9.59 -14.83 0.14
CA SER A 59 -9.32 -15.52 1.40
C SER A 59 -10.60 -16.14 2.02
N SER A 60 -11.76 -15.53 1.77
CA SER A 60 -13.08 -16.01 2.15
C SER A 60 -14.17 -15.15 1.49
N SER A 61 -15.43 -15.34 1.84
CA SER A 61 -16.52 -14.46 1.40
C SER A 61 -16.29 -13.01 1.85
N ALA A 62 -16.82 -12.05 1.12
CA ALA A 62 -16.67 -10.63 1.43
C ALA A 62 -17.16 -10.26 2.86
N PRO A 63 -18.35 -10.70 3.33
CA PRO A 63 -18.77 -10.47 4.71
C PRO A 63 -17.83 -11.07 5.74
N GLU A 64 -17.27 -12.26 5.49
CA GLU A 64 -16.36 -12.91 6.42
C GLU A 64 -15.03 -12.18 6.50
N ARG A 65 -14.48 -11.73 5.36
CA ARG A 65 -13.26 -10.89 5.34
C ARG A 65 -13.45 -9.62 6.15
N GLY A 66 -14.59 -8.93 5.98
CA GLY A 66 -14.95 -7.74 6.77
C GLY A 66 -15.07 -8.04 8.26
N ARG A 67 -15.74 -9.14 8.63
CA ARG A 67 -15.90 -9.59 10.03
C ARG A 67 -14.55 -9.88 10.68
N GLN A 68 -13.64 -10.56 9.99
CA GLN A 68 -12.31 -10.90 10.52
C GLN A 68 -11.42 -9.67 10.68
N LEU A 69 -11.46 -8.73 9.75
CA LEU A 69 -10.80 -7.43 9.92
C LEU A 69 -11.33 -6.71 11.16
N LEU A 70 -12.66 -6.61 11.30
CA LEU A 70 -13.28 -5.92 12.43
C LEU A 70 -12.99 -6.59 13.76
N SER A 71 -12.85 -7.92 13.80
CA SER A 71 -12.45 -8.62 15.02
C SER A 71 -11.09 -8.18 15.57
N LEU A 72 -10.14 -7.86 14.69
CA LEU A 72 -8.84 -7.28 15.09
C LEU A 72 -8.95 -5.79 15.42
N ILE A 73 -9.80 -5.05 14.72
CA ILE A 73 -10.04 -3.63 15.00
C ILE A 73 -10.64 -3.42 16.38
N GLU A 74 -11.62 -4.25 16.77
CA GLU A 74 -12.30 -4.15 18.06
C GLU A 74 -11.53 -4.81 19.22
N ASP A 75 -10.50 -5.60 18.94
CA ASP A 75 -9.69 -6.27 19.96
C ASP A 75 -8.74 -5.25 20.65
N PRO A 76 -8.92 -4.99 21.96
CA PRO A 76 -8.10 -4.00 22.67
C PRO A 76 -6.62 -4.40 22.85
N GLU A 77 -6.29 -5.68 22.69
CA GLU A 77 -4.91 -6.15 22.76
C GLU A 77 -4.13 -5.91 21.47
N VAL A 78 -4.82 -5.79 20.33
CA VAL A 78 -4.20 -5.55 19.02
C VAL A 78 -3.88 -4.06 18.87
N THR A 79 -2.61 -3.73 18.65
CA THR A 79 -2.15 -2.34 18.49
C THR A 79 -1.99 -1.93 17.04
N ALA A 80 -1.55 -2.86 16.18
CA ALA A 80 -1.38 -2.63 14.74
C ALA A 80 -1.87 -3.86 13.97
N ILE A 81 -2.24 -3.66 12.71
CA ILE A 81 -2.70 -4.73 11.81
C ILE A 81 -1.87 -4.66 10.53
N THR A 82 -1.20 -5.76 10.20
CA THR A 82 -0.51 -5.94 8.91
C THR A 82 -1.30 -6.91 8.05
N LEU A 83 -1.58 -6.52 6.81
CA LEU A 83 -2.32 -7.37 5.88
C LEU A 83 -1.40 -8.50 5.37
N ALA A 84 -1.95 -9.70 5.24
CA ALA A 84 -1.16 -10.91 4.96
C ALA A 84 -0.49 -10.87 3.58
N LYS A 85 -1.25 -10.48 2.57
CA LYS A 85 -0.81 -10.31 1.17
C LYS A 85 -1.84 -9.49 0.38
N GLY A 86 -1.51 -9.11 -0.85
CA GLY A 86 -2.41 -8.49 -1.81
C GLY A 86 -3.35 -9.48 -2.49
N GLY A 87 -3.79 -9.16 -3.69
CA GLY A 87 -4.71 -9.91 -4.53
C GLY A 87 -5.44 -8.98 -5.49
N ASP A 88 -6.70 -9.35 -5.86
CA ASP A 88 -7.44 -8.63 -6.90
C ASP A 88 -8.87 -8.23 -6.49
N PHE A 89 -9.38 -8.70 -5.36
CA PHE A 89 -10.80 -8.63 -5.04
C PHE A 89 -11.11 -8.03 -3.65
N LEU A 90 -10.21 -7.22 -3.10
CA LEU A 90 -10.45 -6.55 -1.81
C LEU A 90 -11.67 -5.63 -1.88
N MET A 91 -11.90 -4.97 -3.00
CA MET A 91 -13.01 -4.03 -3.15
C MET A 91 -14.38 -4.65 -2.83
N GLU A 92 -14.57 -5.96 -3.00
CA GLU A 92 -15.80 -6.65 -2.63
C GLU A 92 -16.09 -6.58 -1.13
N MET A 93 -15.04 -6.51 -0.29
CA MET A 93 -15.17 -6.44 1.17
C MET A 93 -15.52 -5.02 1.65
N LEU A 94 -15.19 -3.97 0.90
CA LEU A 94 -15.43 -2.59 1.35
C LEU A 94 -16.89 -2.33 1.75
N PRO A 95 -17.92 -2.80 0.98
CA PRO A 95 -19.32 -2.67 1.37
C PRO A 95 -19.71 -3.37 2.68
N GLU A 96 -18.97 -4.40 3.06
CA GLU A 96 -19.18 -5.23 4.24
C GLU A 96 -18.37 -4.77 5.45
N THR A 97 -17.60 -3.69 5.29
CA THR A 97 -16.73 -3.15 6.34
C THR A 97 -17.43 -2.00 7.07
N ASP A 98 -17.49 -2.10 8.39
CA ASP A 98 -17.99 -1.01 9.24
C ASP A 98 -16.87 0.01 9.52
N PHE A 99 -16.79 1.04 8.68
CA PHE A 99 -15.80 2.10 8.80
C PHE A 99 -16.00 2.98 10.05
N GLU A 100 -17.21 3.02 10.63
CA GLU A 100 -17.42 3.74 11.88
C GLU A 100 -16.74 3.03 13.05
N LYS A 101 -16.78 1.70 13.11
CA LYS A 101 -16.01 0.92 14.08
C LYS A 101 -14.50 1.13 13.93
N ILE A 102 -13.99 1.21 12.68
CA ILE A 102 -12.58 1.53 12.44
C ILE A 102 -12.25 2.92 12.98
N ARG A 103 -13.11 3.93 12.76
CA ARG A 103 -12.90 5.28 13.26
C ARG A 103 -12.89 5.35 14.78
N GLN A 104 -13.74 4.57 15.44
CA GLN A 104 -13.82 4.50 16.91
C GLN A 104 -12.63 3.75 17.54
N ASN A 105 -11.97 2.86 16.81
CA ASN A 105 -10.86 2.05 17.27
C ASN A 105 -9.64 2.21 16.34
N PRO A 106 -9.02 3.40 16.24
CA PRO A 106 -7.97 3.66 15.29
C PRO A 106 -6.72 2.81 15.57
N LYS A 107 -6.30 2.04 14.57
CA LYS A 107 -5.09 1.21 14.60
C LYS A 107 -4.28 1.45 13.33
N TRP A 108 -2.97 1.25 13.42
CA TRP A 108 -2.15 1.20 12.22
C TRP A 108 -2.60 0.05 11.34
N LEU A 109 -2.88 0.34 10.08
CA LEU A 109 -3.11 -0.63 9.02
C LEU A 109 -1.97 -0.53 8.02
N GLN A 110 -1.36 -1.68 7.67
CA GLN A 110 -0.21 -1.74 6.78
C GLN A 110 -0.40 -2.78 5.69
N GLY A 111 -0.01 -2.43 4.47
CA GLY A 111 0.01 -3.29 3.29
C GLY A 111 0.28 -2.47 2.03
N PHE A 112 0.27 -3.10 0.84
CA PHE A 112 0.39 -2.45 -0.46
C PHE A 112 -0.44 -3.18 -1.52
N SER A 113 -0.32 -2.84 -2.82
CA SER A 113 -1.05 -3.53 -3.88
C SER A 113 -2.57 -3.40 -3.70
N ASP A 114 -3.34 -4.48 -3.81
CA ASP A 114 -4.80 -4.50 -3.61
C ASP A 114 -5.24 -3.97 -2.24
N SER A 115 -4.35 -4.02 -1.23
CA SER A 115 -4.59 -3.40 0.08
C SER A 115 -4.85 -1.90 0.01
N THR A 116 -4.46 -1.24 -1.08
CA THR A 116 -4.77 0.17 -1.37
C THR A 116 -6.24 0.47 -1.16
N GLY A 117 -7.14 -0.41 -1.60
CA GLY A 117 -8.59 -0.22 -1.47
C GLY A 117 -9.03 0.06 -0.03
N LEU A 118 -8.50 -0.70 0.94
CA LEU A 118 -8.79 -0.50 2.36
C LEU A 118 -8.01 0.68 2.94
N LEU A 119 -6.70 0.76 2.71
CA LEU A 119 -5.84 1.78 3.31
C LEU A 119 -6.25 3.18 2.87
N PHE A 120 -6.48 3.38 1.58
CA PHE A 120 -6.92 4.65 1.01
C PHE A 120 -8.30 5.07 1.52
N THR A 121 -9.24 4.12 1.59
CA THR A 121 -10.59 4.39 2.12
C THR A 121 -10.53 4.75 3.60
N VAL A 122 -9.73 4.04 4.42
CA VAL A 122 -9.56 4.37 5.84
C VAL A 122 -8.93 5.76 6.00
N THR A 123 -7.92 6.08 5.20
CA THR A 123 -7.29 7.41 5.26
C THR A 123 -8.26 8.53 4.88
N THR A 124 -9.01 8.37 3.79
CA THR A 124 -9.87 9.44 3.28
C THR A 124 -11.22 9.54 4.00
N CYS A 125 -11.85 8.40 4.34
CA CYS A 125 -13.16 8.36 4.97
C CYS A 125 -13.11 8.40 6.50
N CYS A 126 -12.11 7.76 7.14
CA CYS A 126 -11.99 7.70 8.60
C CYS A 126 -11.02 8.74 9.18
N ASP A 127 -10.22 9.39 8.35
CA ASP A 127 -9.21 10.37 8.78
C ASP A 127 -8.10 9.76 9.66
N ILE A 128 -7.73 8.51 9.39
CA ILE A 128 -6.70 7.75 10.10
C ILE A 128 -5.50 7.56 9.17
N ALA A 129 -4.28 7.79 9.69
CA ALA A 129 -3.05 7.50 8.96
C ALA A 129 -2.86 5.99 8.80
N THR A 130 -2.42 5.57 7.61
CA THR A 130 -2.11 4.18 7.26
C THR A 130 -0.69 4.08 6.70
N ILE A 131 -0.14 2.88 6.61
CA ILE A 131 1.21 2.64 6.08
C ILE A 131 1.11 1.86 4.77
N TYR A 132 1.54 2.49 3.68
CA TYR A 132 1.76 1.80 2.41
C TYR A 132 3.13 1.15 2.43
N GLY A 133 3.18 -0.16 2.62
CA GLY A 133 4.43 -0.87 2.83
C GLY A 133 4.23 -2.39 2.89
N ASN A 134 5.26 -3.11 3.28
CA ASN A 134 5.32 -4.56 3.24
C ASN A 134 4.06 -5.26 3.79
N HIS A 135 3.62 -6.31 3.10
CA HIS A 135 2.68 -7.27 3.66
C HIS A 135 3.36 -8.13 4.74
N PHE A 136 2.55 -8.82 5.54
CA PHE A 136 3.06 -9.64 6.63
C PHE A 136 4.05 -10.72 6.18
N ASN A 137 3.75 -11.43 5.09
CA ASN A 137 4.60 -12.50 4.58
C ASN A 137 6.02 -12.04 4.19
N GLU A 138 6.22 -10.75 3.91
CA GLU A 138 7.53 -10.22 3.53
C GLU A 138 8.49 -10.07 4.70
N PHE A 139 7.98 -10.08 5.93
CA PHE A 139 8.82 -10.14 7.13
C PHE A 139 9.50 -11.51 7.33
N ALA A 140 9.21 -12.51 6.49
CA ALA A 140 9.92 -13.79 6.45
C ALA A 140 11.34 -13.70 5.88
N MET A 141 11.64 -12.64 5.11
CA MET A 141 12.95 -12.44 4.47
C MET A 141 14.08 -12.45 5.51
N GLU A 142 15.18 -13.12 5.18
CA GLU A 142 16.37 -13.16 6.05
C GLU A 142 17.66 -13.10 5.21
N PRO A 143 18.54 -12.10 5.41
CA PRO A 143 18.36 -10.95 6.31
C PRO A 143 17.25 -10.01 5.84
N TRP A 144 16.64 -9.25 6.78
CA TRP A 144 15.71 -8.21 6.42
C TRP A 144 16.35 -7.15 5.52
N HIS A 145 15.64 -6.74 4.51
CA HIS A 145 15.97 -5.53 3.76
C HIS A 145 15.58 -4.27 4.56
N MET A 146 16.11 -3.11 4.19
CA MET A 146 15.76 -1.85 4.85
C MET A 146 14.27 -1.52 4.80
N THR A 147 13.52 -2.04 3.80
CA THR A 147 12.06 -1.84 3.73
C THR A 147 11.34 -2.43 4.94
N GLN A 148 11.69 -3.66 5.38
CA GLN A 148 11.13 -4.26 6.58
C GLN A 148 11.51 -3.47 7.84
N GLN A 149 12.75 -2.96 7.89
CA GLN A 149 13.19 -2.14 9.03
C GLN A 149 12.43 -0.81 9.07
N TYR A 150 12.31 -0.09 7.95
CA TYR A 150 11.54 1.16 7.87
C TYR A 150 10.08 0.98 8.25
N ASN A 151 9.44 -0.15 7.87
CA ASN A 151 8.07 -0.44 8.27
C ASN A 151 7.95 -0.62 9.78
N MET A 152 8.89 -1.33 10.41
CA MET A 152 8.88 -1.50 11.88
C MET A 152 9.18 -0.17 12.58
N ASP A 153 10.14 0.61 12.07
CA ASP A 153 10.46 1.92 12.64
C ASP A 153 9.22 2.82 12.66
N LEU A 154 8.46 2.88 11.55
CA LEU A 154 7.22 3.66 11.49
C LEU A 154 6.18 3.16 12.50
N LEU A 155 5.98 1.86 12.59
CA LEU A 155 5.07 1.26 13.56
C LEU A 155 5.49 1.54 15.02
N GLU A 156 6.80 1.62 15.30
CA GLU A 156 7.38 1.95 16.61
C GLU A 156 7.41 3.47 16.88
N GLY A 157 7.02 4.31 15.91
CA GLY A 157 7.00 5.78 16.06
C GLY A 157 8.31 6.46 15.72
N ASN A 158 9.24 5.76 15.08
CA ASN A 158 10.44 6.32 14.51
C ASN A 158 10.17 6.73 13.06
N PHE A 159 10.62 7.91 12.67
CA PHE A 159 10.43 8.42 11.31
C PHE A 159 11.78 8.58 10.62
N PRO A 160 12.37 7.48 10.12
CA PRO A 160 13.67 7.56 9.46
C PRO A 160 13.55 8.32 8.13
N VAL A 161 14.62 8.99 7.75
CA VAL A 161 14.73 9.54 6.39
C VAL A 161 14.90 8.36 5.44
N GLN A 162 13.88 8.10 4.63
CA GLN A 162 13.93 7.08 3.59
C GLN A 162 14.67 7.65 2.38
N LYS A 163 15.74 6.96 1.97
CA LYS A 163 16.54 7.31 0.79
C LYS A 163 16.26 6.30 -0.32
N SER A 164 16.55 6.68 -1.56
CA SER A 164 16.56 5.71 -2.66
C SER A 164 17.55 4.58 -2.36
N PHE A 165 17.21 3.37 -2.79
CA PHE A 165 18.14 2.24 -2.75
C PHE A 165 19.11 2.33 -3.93
N ASP A 166 20.22 1.60 -3.85
CA ASP A 166 21.19 1.53 -4.96
C ASP A 166 20.67 0.61 -6.07
N PHE A 167 19.99 -0.49 -5.68
CA PHE A 167 19.50 -1.52 -6.58
C PHE A 167 18.11 -2.03 -6.19
N TYR A 168 17.35 -2.52 -7.17
CA TYR A 168 16.04 -3.16 -6.99
C TYR A 168 15.96 -4.51 -7.70
N GLU A 169 14.95 -5.31 -7.35
CA GLU A 169 14.56 -6.57 -8.01
C GLU A 169 13.56 -6.23 -9.12
N ASP A 170 13.87 -6.60 -10.37
CA ASP A 170 13.08 -6.23 -11.57
C ASP A 170 12.18 -7.38 -12.07
N ASP A 171 12.03 -8.45 -11.29
CA ASP A 171 11.21 -9.60 -11.67
C ASP A 171 10.65 -10.31 -10.44
N PHE A 172 9.68 -11.20 -10.66
CA PHE A 172 9.13 -12.08 -9.64
C PHE A 172 9.91 -13.39 -9.57
N TYR A 173 10.94 -13.42 -8.75
CA TYR A 173 11.74 -14.64 -8.55
C TYR A 173 11.03 -15.63 -7.63
N ASP A 174 11.19 -16.93 -7.94
CA ASP A 174 10.65 -18.00 -7.12
C ASP A 174 11.21 -17.97 -5.69
N LYS A 175 10.33 -18.01 -4.72
CA LYS A 175 10.67 -18.16 -3.30
C LYS A 175 10.51 -19.64 -2.92
N ILE A 176 11.59 -20.32 -2.58
CA ILE A 176 11.61 -21.77 -2.30
C ILE A 176 11.62 -22.03 -0.78
N THR A 177 12.53 -21.37 -0.08
CA THR A 177 12.67 -21.48 1.38
C THR A 177 11.73 -20.55 2.13
N GLY A 178 11.29 -19.48 1.47
CA GLY A 178 10.51 -18.39 2.03
C GLY A 178 11.33 -17.29 2.69
N LYS A 179 12.65 -17.44 2.76
CA LYS A 179 13.59 -16.47 3.35
C LYS A 179 14.36 -15.66 2.33
N GLU A 180 14.17 -15.93 1.05
CA GLU A 180 14.97 -15.34 -0.01
C GLU A 180 14.99 -13.82 0.06
N PRO A 181 16.17 -13.19 0.08
CA PRO A 181 16.30 -11.74 -0.06
C PRO A 181 15.96 -11.32 -1.50
N TYR A 182 15.78 -10.02 -1.71
CA TYR A 182 15.62 -9.47 -3.05
C TYR A 182 16.88 -9.74 -3.91
N GLN A 183 16.66 -10.16 -5.15
CA GLN A 183 17.69 -10.29 -6.18
C GLN A 183 17.90 -8.94 -6.86
N LYS A 184 18.68 -8.07 -6.24
CA LYS A 184 18.90 -6.68 -6.65
C LYS A 184 19.88 -6.60 -7.80
N ASP A 185 19.40 -6.63 -9.03
CA ASP A 185 20.19 -6.67 -10.26
C ASP A 185 20.08 -5.41 -11.13
N LYS A 186 19.14 -4.51 -10.81
CA LYS A 186 18.91 -3.25 -11.53
C LYS A 186 19.25 -2.05 -10.65
N GLU A 187 19.96 -1.08 -11.22
CA GLU A 187 20.24 0.19 -10.55
C GLU A 187 19.00 1.05 -10.41
N VAL A 188 18.84 1.65 -9.23
CA VAL A 188 17.78 2.63 -8.97
C VAL A 188 18.23 4.00 -9.50
N CYS A 189 17.36 4.65 -10.26
CA CYS A 189 17.57 6.01 -10.73
C CYS A 189 16.28 6.81 -10.66
N TRP A 190 16.08 7.53 -9.56
CA TRP A 190 14.97 8.48 -9.47
C TRP A 190 15.17 9.62 -10.45
N GLN A 191 14.11 10.01 -11.12
CA GLN A 191 14.14 11.05 -12.15
C GLN A 191 13.07 12.10 -11.86
N GLY A 192 13.50 13.34 -11.66
CA GLY A 192 12.58 14.46 -11.49
C GLY A 192 12.35 15.21 -12.80
N THR A 193 11.20 15.86 -12.94
CA THR A 193 10.92 16.78 -14.04
C THR A 193 11.79 18.05 -13.98
N GLU A 194 12.36 18.34 -12.80
CA GLU A 194 13.24 19.47 -12.53
C GLU A 194 14.45 19.01 -11.70
N GLN A 195 15.51 19.80 -11.64
CA GLN A 195 16.64 19.54 -10.77
C GLN A 195 16.35 20.05 -9.35
N ASP A 196 16.91 19.37 -8.34
CA ASP A 196 16.84 19.79 -6.93
C ASP A 196 15.40 20.01 -6.41
N LEU A 197 14.50 19.06 -6.72
CA LEU A 197 13.11 19.13 -6.31
C LEU A 197 12.96 18.96 -4.77
N GLU A 198 12.29 19.91 -4.15
CA GLU A 198 11.79 19.81 -2.78
C GLU A 198 10.27 19.99 -2.78
N ILE A 199 9.54 18.96 -2.35
CA ILE A 199 8.07 18.96 -2.34
C ILE A 199 7.60 18.69 -0.92
N THR A 200 6.77 19.57 -0.39
CA THR A 200 6.16 19.41 0.93
C THR A 200 4.64 19.27 0.78
N GLY A 201 4.07 18.26 1.41
CA GLY A 201 2.62 18.01 1.39
C GLY A 201 2.24 16.77 2.19
N ARG A 202 0.94 16.55 2.33
CA ARG A 202 0.41 15.31 2.89
C ARG A 202 0.48 14.21 1.84
N MET A 203 1.06 13.09 2.19
CA MET A 203 1.12 11.93 1.28
C MET A 203 -0.25 11.26 1.19
N LEU A 204 -0.72 11.05 -0.03
CA LEU A 204 -1.91 10.26 -0.35
C LEU A 204 -1.65 9.48 -1.64
N GLY A 205 -2.10 8.23 -1.73
CA GLY A 205 -1.88 7.46 -2.94
C GLY A 205 -1.99 5.95 -2.75
N GLY A 206 -1.27 5.21 -3.58
CA GLY A 206 -1.23 3.76 -3.63
C GLY A 206 -1.21 3.21 -5.06
N CYS A 207 -1.67 1.97 -5.23
CA CYS A 207 -1.76 1.28 -6.51
C CYS A 207 -2.87 1.87 -7.39
N LEU A 208 -2.51 2.39 -8.57
CA LEU A 208 -3.44 2.98 -9.53
C LEU A 208 -4.50 1.99 -10.00
N ASP A 209 -4.11 0.73 -10.23
CA ASP A 209 -5.02 -0.34 -10.65
C ASP A 209 -6.22 -0.47 -9.70
N VAL A 210 -6.00 -0.21 -8.42
CA VAL A 210 -7.02 -0.25 -7.36
C VAL A 210 -7.73 1.09 -7.19
N LEU A 211 -6.98 2.20 -7.18
CA LEU A 211 -7.54 3.55 -6.98
C LEU A 211 -8.59 3.89 -8.04
N LEU A 212 -8.37 3.48 -9.29
CA LEU A 212 -9.31 3.70 -10.40
C LEU A 212 -10.68 3.06 -10.16
N ASN A 213 -10.74 1.97 -9.40
CA ASN A 213 -11.99 1.30 -9.06
C ASN A 213 -12.78 2.04 -7.96
N LEU A 214 -12.14 2.96 -7.22
CA LEU A 214 -12.81 3.73 -6.15
C LEU A 214 -13.52 4.97 -6.67
N VAL A 215 -13.09 5.53 -7.80
CA VAL A 215 -13.60 6.80 -8.34
C VAL A 215 -15.11 6.74 -8.57
N GLY A 216 -15.82 7.70 -7.97
CA GLY A 216 -17.27 7.81 -8.09
C GLY A 216 -18.07 6.78 -7.30
N THR A 217 -17.43 5.90 -6.54
CA THR A 217 -18.10 5.01 -5.59
C THR A 217 -18.37 5.72 -4.26
N ARG A 218 -19.13 5.11 -3.38
CA ARG A 218 -19.34 5.65 -2.02
C ARG A 218 -18.06 5.68 -1.15
N PHE A 219 -16.97 5.08 -1.63
CA PHE A 219 -15.66 5.06 -0.99
C PHE A 219 -14.72 6.15 -1.53
N ASP A 220 -15.14 6.89 -2.55
CA ASP A 220 -14.44 8.07 -3.06
C ASP A 220 -14.71 9.28 -2.16
N ASN A 221 -13.80 9.54 -1.24
CA ASN A 221 -13.90 10.70 -0.33
C ASN A 221 -12.78 11.72 -0.55
N VAL A 222 -12.12 11.68 -1.72
CA VAL A 222 -10.99 12.56 -2.03
C VAL A 222 -11.38 14.03 -2.01
N ARG A 223 -12.57 14.38 -2.50
CA ARG A 223 -13.07 15.76 -2.47
C ARG A 223 -13.15 16.32 -1.05
N ALA A 224 -13.68 15.54 -0.10
CA ALA A 224 -13.73 15.95 1.30
C ALA A 224 -12.36 16.00 1.95
N PHE A 225 -11.45 15.08 1.56
CA PHE A 225 -10.05 15.09 1.99
C PHE A 225 -9.34 16.36 1.49
N ASN A 226 -9.48 16.73 0.22
CA ASN A 226 -8.97 17.97 -0.35
C ASN A 226 -9.52 19.21 0.34
N GLN A 227 -10.82 19.24 0.65
CA GLN A 227 -11.42 20.36 1.40
C GLN A 227 -10.80 20.50 2.79
N ARG A 228 -10.47 19.39 3.46
CA ARG A 228 -9.89 19.39 4.80
C ARG A 228 -8.40 19.76 4.81
N TYR A 229 -7.64 19.22 3.88
CA TYR A 229 -6.17 19.24 3.89
C TYR A 229 -5.55 19.97 2.70
N GLY A 230 -6.33 20.48 1.77
CA GLY A 230 -5.78 21.09 0.55
C GLY A 230 -4.87 22.29 0.80
N LYS A 231 -5.00 22.98 1.95
CA LYS A 231 -4.07 24.07 2.32
C LYS A 231 -2.66 23.57 2.66
N ASP A 232 -2.53 22.32 3.11
CA ASP A 232 -1.24 21.70 3.38
C ASP A 232 -0.58 21.20 2.08
N GLY A 233 -1.35 21.10 1.01
CA GLY A 233 -0.97 20.45 -0.24
C GLY A 233 -1.01 18.93 -0.15
N ILE A 234 -1.33 18.26 -1.26
CA ILE A 234 -1.33 16.79 -1.35
C ILE A 234 -0.18 16.34 -2.26
N LEU A 235 0.75 15.59 -1.69
CA LEU A 235 1.79 14.90 -2.44
C LEU A 235 1.29 13.50 -2.79
N TRP A 236 1.00 13.27 -4.06
CA TRP A 236 0.52 11.99 -4.54
C TRP A 236 1.67 11.02 -4.74
N PHE A 237 1.62 9.84 -4.07
CA PHE A 237 2.47 8.71 -4.40
C PHE A 237 1.65 7.66 -5.13
N LEU A 238 2.07 7.29 -6.32
CA LEU A 238 1.32 6.42 -7.23
C LEU A 238 2.24 5.35 -7.80
N GLU A 239 1.73 4.16 -7.92
CA GLU A 239 2.42 3.07 -8.60
C GLU A 239 1.41 2.24 -9.40
N SER A 240 1.86 1.42 -10.33
CA SER A 240 0.99 0.56 -11.13
C SER A 240 1.56 -0.84 -11.26
N PHE A 241 0.67 -1.82 -11.22
CA PHE A 241 1.01 -3.23 -11.34
C PHE A 241 0.98 -3.68 -12.81
N ASP A 242 -0.20 -3.67 -13.47
CA ASP A 242 -0.38 -4.18 -14.82
C ASP A 242 -1.06 -3.20 -15.79
N LEU A 243 -1.17 -1.92 -15.44
CA LEU A 243 -1.71 -0.92 -16.34
C LEU A 243 -0.79 -0.71 -17.55
N ASN A 244 -1.32 -1.01 -18.74
CA ASN A 244 -0.67 -0.56 -19.98
C ASN A 244 -0.79 0.96 -20.16
N SER A 245 -0.08 1.52 -21.14
CA SER A 245 -0.05 2.98 -21.37
C SER A 245 -1.44 3.57 -21.57
N GLU A 246 -2.32 2.88 -22.28
CA GLU A 246 -3.67 3.34 -22.61
C GLU A 246 -4.56 3.40 -21.36
N CYS A 247 -4.49 2.38 -20.52
CA CYS A 247 -5.21 2.32 -19.25
C CYS A 247 -4.67 3.35 -18.27
N LEU A 248 -3.35 3.52 -18.20
CA LEU A 248 -2.69 4.53 -17.36
C LEU A 248 -3.12 5.95 -17.76
N ILE A 249 -3.07 6.29 -19.05
CA ILE A 249 -3.46 7.62 -19.56
C ILE A 249 -4.95 7.88 -19.24
N ARG A 250 -5.84 6.94 -19.56
CA ARG A 250 -7.28 7.07 -19.28
C ARG A 250 -7.57 7.18 -17.79
N GLY A 251 -6.86 6.38 -16.99
CA GLY A 251 -7.00 6.40 -15.54
C GLY A 251 -6.56 7.73 -14.92
N LEU A 252 -5.37 8.21 -15.25
CA LEU A 252 -4.89 9.50 -14.75
C LEU A 252 -5.78 10.66 -15.22
N TRP A 253 -6.28 10.62 -16.46
CA TRP A 253 -7.27 11.57 -16.95
C TRP A 253 -8.54 11.53 -16.11
N GLN A 254 -9.06 10.32 -15.80
CA GLN A 254 -10.25 10.15 -14.98
C GLN A 254 -10.06 10.74 -13.57
N LEU A 255 -8.93 10.45 -12.91
CA LEU A 255 -8.61 11.00 -11.58
C LEU A 255 -8.55 12.53 -11.62
N LYS A 256 -7.91 13.09 -12.65
CA LYS A 256 -7.82 14.54 -12.85
C LYS A 256 -9.22 15.16 -13.02
N GLU A 257 -10.04 14.64 -13.92
CA GLU A 257 -11.39 15.18 -14.19
C GLU A 257 -12.35 14.97 -13.00
N ALA A 258 -12.12 13.94 -12.16
CA ALA A 258 -12.84 13.72 -10.91
C ALA A 258 -12.43 14.70 -9.79
N GLY A 259 -11.41 15.56 -10.02
CA GLY A 259 -10.93 16.53 -9.05
C GLY A 259 -10.02 15.95 -7.96
N TRP A 260 -9.49 14.74 -8.17
CA TRP A 260 -8.59 14.14 -7.19
C TRP A 260 -7.33 14.98 -7.00
N PHE A 261 -6.84 15.58 -8.06
CA PHE A 261 -5.59 16.37 -8.06
C PHE A 261 -5.77 17.86 -7.80
N ASP A 262 -6.98 18.32 -7.39
CA ASP A 262 -7.26 19.75 -7.18
C ASP A 262 -6.38 20.42 -6.13
N SER A 263 -5.86 19.65 -5.17
CA SER A 263 -4.96 20.14 -4.13
C SER A 263 -3.55 19.54 -4.23
N ALA A 264 -3.21 18.94 -5.38
CA ALA A 264 -1.90 18.35 -5.58
C ALA A 264 -0.79 19.41 -5.55
N VAL A 265 0.34 19.09 -4.92
CA VAL A 265 1.57 19.89 -4.95
C VAL A 265 2.71 19.19 -5.69
N GLY A 266 2.53 17.92 -6.02
CA GLY A 266 3.48 17.12 -6.78
C GLY A 266 3.11 15.65 -6.77
N PHE A 267 3.88 14.88 -7.53
CA PHE A 267 3.65 13.46 -7.73
C PHE A 267 4.96 12.68 -7.57
N VAL A 268 4.87 11.50 -6.96
CA VAL A 268 5.93 10.50 -6.89
C VAL A 268 5.40 9.21 -7.49
N PHE A 269 6.01 8.76 -8.57
CA PHE A 269 5.65 7.52 -9.24
C PHE A 269 6.67 6.43 -8.93
N GLY A 270 6.17 5.29 -8.48
CA GLY A 270 6.94 4.05 -8.42
C GLY A 270 7.33 3.56 -9.82
N ARG A 271 8.26 2.61 -9.88
CA ARG A 271 8.56 1.90 -11.12
C ARG A 271 7.33 1.09 -11.54
N PRO A 272 6.94 1.12 -12.83
CA PRO A 272 5.85 0.25 -13.30
C PRO A 272 6.31 -1.21 -13.27
N CYS A 273 5.43 -2.12 -12.86
CA CYS A 273 5.76 -3.53 -12.78
C CYS A 273 5.60 -4.24 -14.14
N MET A 274 4.38 -4.40 -14.62
CA MET A 274 4.04 -5.10 -15.88
C MET A 274 3.54 -4.11 -16.93
N TYR A 275 4.39 -3.15 -17.31
CA TYR A 275 4.01 -2.10 -18.24
C TYR A 275 4.22 -2.50 -19.70
N ASP A 276 3.23 -2.20 -20.54
CA ASP A 276 3.27 -2.36 -21.99
C ASP A 276 2.61 -1.16 -22.69
N SER A 277 2.85 -1.00 -23.98
CA SER A 277 2.29 0.10 -24.77
C SER A 277 2.07 -0.30 -26.21
N ALA A 278 0.81 -0.32 -26.66
CA ALA A 278 0.48 -0.57 -28.07
C ALA A 278 0.95 0.57 -29.00
N TYR A 279 1.17 1.76 -28.49
CA TYR A 279 1.56 2.94 -29.25
C TYR A 279 3.00 3.39 -29.00
N GLY A 280 3.78 2.63 -28.23
CA GLY A 280 5.19 2.88 -27.97
C GLY A 280 5.48 4.02 -26.98
N PHE A 281 4.50 4.44 -26.17
CA PHE A 281 4.75 5.37 -25.07
C PHE A 281 5.62 4.75 -24.00
N SER A 282 6.67 5.41 -23.57
CA SER A 282 7.30 5.11 -22.30
C SER A 282 6.34 5.43 -21.14
N TYR A 283 6.58 4.86 -19.97
CA TYR A 283 5.77 5.12 -18.78
C TYR A 283 5.73 6.63 -18.45
N GLN A 284 6.87 7.31 -18.53
CA GLN A 284 6.97 8.74 -18.28
C GLN A 284 6.18 9.57 -19.29
N GLU A 285 6.26 9.23 -20.58
CA GLU A 285 5.48 9.93 -21.62
C GLU A 285 3.98 9.73 -21.40
N ALA A 286 3.54 8.53 -21.04
CA ALA A 286 2.14 8.24 -20.73
C ALA A 286 1.65 9.10 -19.55
N VAL A 287 2.38 9.12 -18.43
CA VAL A 287 2.05 9.95 -17.26
C VAL A 287 2.04 11.44 -17.63
N MET A 288 3.08 11.94 -18.28
CA MET A 288 3.20 13.35 -18.60
C MET A 288 2.21 13.80 -19.67
N SER A 289 1.66 12.90 -20.50
CA SER A 289 0.60 13.25 -21.45
C SER A 289 -0.63 13.85 -20.75
N VAL A 290 -0.87 13.48 -19.50
CA VAL A 290 -1.97 13.98 -18.67
C VAL A 290 -1.52 15.04 -17.68
N LEU A 291 -0.45 14.79 -16.90
CA LEU A 291 -0.09 15.60 -15.75
C LEU A 291 0.64 16.89 -16.10
N LYS A 292 1.26 17.01 -17.28
CA LYS A 292 1.96 18.25 -17.69
C LYS A 292 1.08 19.49 -17.64
N GLN A 293 -0.23 19.35 -17.81
CA GLN A 293 -1.18 20.46 -17.76
C GLN A 293 -1.34 21.05 -16.35
N LEU A 294 -0.97 20.30 -15.32
CA LEU A 294 -1.05 20.74 -13.92
C LEU A 294 0.14 21.63 -13.54
N HIS A 295 1.21 21.64 -14.33
CA HIS A 295 2.45 22.39 -14.05
C HIS A 295 3.03 22.10 -12.66
N LEU A 296 2.96 20.85 -12.22
CA LEU A 296 3.45 20.38 -10.93
C LEU A 296 4.67 19.46 -11.10
N PRO A 297 5.58 19.43 -10.12
CA PRO A 297 6.74 18.54 -10.16
C PRO A 297 6.33 17.07 -10.09
N VAL A 298 7.06 16.24 -10.83
CA VAL A 298 6.86 14.78 -10.85
C VAL A 298 8.20 14.10 -10.66
N ILE A 299 8.24 13.11 -9.76
CA ILE A 299 9.37 12.21 -9.54
C ILE A 299 8.98 10.83 -10.04
N PHE A 300 9.85 10.21 -10.83
CA PHE A 300 9.67 8.87 -11.38
C PHE A 300 10.67 7.88 -10.81
N ASN A 301 10.38 6.61 -10.95
CA ASN A 301 11.22 5.47 -10.55
C ASN A 301 11.51 5.43 -9.05
N ALA A 302 10.64 5.99 -8.23
CA ALA A 302 10.77 5.94 -6.78
C ALA A 302 10.60 4.51 -6.25
N ASP A 303 11.19 4.26 -5.07
CA ASP A 303 11.10 2.96 -4.39
C ASP A 303 9.77 2.82 -3.64
N VAL A 304 8.67 2.76 -4.38
CA VAL A 304 7.32 2.58 -3.88
C VAL A 304 6.52 1.63 -4.77
N GLY A 305 5.80 0.69 -4.18
CA GLY A 305 4.95 -0.27 -4.87
C GLY A 305 5.63 -1.60 -5.23
N HIS A 306 5.20 -2.17 -6.37
CA HIS A 306 5.63 -3.48 -6.89
C HIS A 306 7.04 -3.47 -7.45
#